data_ef2dbe2bbaefe2e684dc8749be579258
#
_entry.id   ef2dbe2bbaefe2e684dc8749be579258
#
_cell.length_a   1.000
_cell.length_b   1.000
_cell.length_c   1.000
_cell.angle_alpha   90.00
_cell.angle_beta   90.00
_cell.angle_gamma   90.00
#
_symmetry.space_group_name_H-M   'P 1'
#
loop_
_entity.id
_entity.type
_entity.pdbx_description
1 polymer ?
#
loop_
_entity_poly.entity_id
_entity_poly.type
_entity_poly.pdbx_seq_one_letter_code
_entity_poly.pdbx_strand_id
1 'polypeptide(L)'
;RMLAIKTVLASTDTVDTLIFDEVDTGISGSAAEKVGLKLREVSKSSQVLCVTHQAQIAALADFHYLIRKQVEKGRTFTNVTLLDHNGRAGELARIIGGVDITDAALKHAESMLEKYNN
;
A
#
# COMPACT_ATOMS: atom_id res chain seq x y z
N ARG A 1 7.82 -0.20 -14.13
CA ARG A 1 6.62 0.30 -14.78
C ARG A 1 6.62 1.82 -14.82
N MET A 2 5.47 2.45 -14.82
CA MET A 2 5.28 3.85 -15.19
C MET A 2 5.47 4.84 -14.04
N LEU A 3 5.98 4.42 -12.89
CA LEU A 3 6.07 5.26 -11.70
C LEU A 3 6.85 6.56 -11.94
N ALA A 4 8.04 6.46 -12.51
CA ALA A 4 8.90 7.63 -12.72
C ALA A 4 8.24 8.66 -13.64
N ILE A 5 7.61 8.21 -14.72
CA ILE A 5 6.92 9.08 -15.67
C ILE A 5 5.73 9.76 -14.99
N LYS A 6 4.92 9.01 -14.25
CA LYS A 6 3.76 9.58 -13.56
C LYS A 6 4.16 10.56 -12.48
N THR A 7 5.26 10.29 -11.77
CA THR A 7 5.77 11.22 -10.75
C THR A 7 6.21 12.54 -11.35
N VAL A 8 6.89 12.50 -12.50
CA VAL A 8 7.31 13.70 -13.21
C VAL A 8 6.10 14.51 -13.69
N LEU A 9 5.11 13.84 -14.25
CA LEU A 9 3.88 14.51 -14.69
C LEU A 9 3.15 15.15 -13.50
N ALA A 10 3.11 14.49 -12.36
CA ALA A 10 2.46 15.03 -11.15
C ALA A 10 3.12 16.33 -10.69
N SER A 11 4.41 16.51 -10.91
CA SER A 11 5.12 17.73 -10.52
C SER A 11 4.88 18.90 -11.45
N THR A 12 4.36 18.66 -12.66
CA THR A 12 4.16 19.68 -13.67
C THR A 12 2.70 19.94 -14.00
N ASP A 13 1.82 18.97 -13.75
CA ASP A 13 0.40 19.05 -14.08
C ASP A 13 -0.46 19.21 -12.83
N THR A 14 -1.63 19.84 -13.00
CA THR A 14 -2.65 19.96 -11.95
C THR A 14 -3.59 18.74 -12.00
N VAL A 15 -3.04 17.54 -11.87
CA VAL A 15 -3.83 16.30 -11.86
C VAL A 15 -4.31 16.02 -10.45
N ASP A 16 -5.63 15.87 -10.28
CA ASP A 16 -6.23 15.67 -8.97
C ASP A 16 -6.02 14.26 -8.41
N THR A 17 -6.04 13.25 -9.28
CA THR A 17 -5.91 11.85 -8.88
C THR A 17 -4.86 11.14 -9.71
N LEU A 18 -3.97 10.44 -9.02
CA LEU A 18 -2.92 9.63 -9.63
C LEU A 18 -3.10 8.18 -9.20
N ILE A 19 -3.01 7.26 -10.14
CA ILE A 19 -3.15 5.83 -9.89
C ILE A 19 -1.82 5.14 -10.23
N PHE A 20 -1.27 4.43 -9.24
CA PHE A 20 -0.04 3.66 -9.39
C PHE A 20 -0.36 2.18 -9.16
N ASP A 21 -0.19 1.38 -10.18
CA ASP A 21 -0.47 -0.06 -10.11
C ASP A 21 0.84 -0.84 -10.10
N GLU A 22 1.07 -1.61 -9.02
CA GLU A 22 2.24 -2.46 -8.86
C GLU A 22 3.57 -1.73 -9.07
N VAL A 23 3.69 -0.53 -8.50
CA VAL A 23 4.92 0.28 -8.58
C VAL A 23 6.10 -0.35 -7.86
N ASP A 24 5.82 -1.34 -7.03
CA ASP A 24 6.77 -2.03 -6.17
C ASP A 24 7.34 -3.30 -6.81
N THR A 25 7.02 -3.58 -8.07
CA THR A 25 7.50 -4.77 -8.76
C THR A 25 9.03 -4.72 -8.90
N GLY A 26 9.70 -5.75 -8.38
CA GLY A 26 11.15 -5.88 -8.46
C GLY A 26 11.94 -5.07 -7.44
N ILE A 27 11.27 -4.40 -6.49
CA ILE A 27 11.93 -3.67 -5.40
C ILE A 27 11.51 -4.25 -4.05
N SER A 28 12.33 -4.01 -3.03
CA SER A 28 12.04 -4.47 -1.67
C SER A 28 12.79 -3.61 -0.65
N GLY A 29 12.46 -3.78 0.63
CA GLY A 29 13.18 -3.17 1.73
C GLY A 29 13.23 -1.66 1.64
N SER A 30 14.44 -1.11 1.71
CA SER A 30 14.65 0.35 1.74
C SER A 30 14.22 1.04 0.44
N ALA A 31 14.32 0.35 -0.70
CA ALA A 31 13.84 0.89 -1.97
C ALA A 31 12.33 1.07 -1.97
N ALA A 32 11.60 0.08 -1.44
CA ALA A 32 10.15 0.18 -1.30
C ALA A 32 9.76 1.32 -0.35
N GLU A 33 10.48 1.47 0.74
CA GLU A 33 10.23 2.59 1.68
C GLU A 33 10.40 3.94 0.98
N LYS A 34 11.45 4.10 0.20
CA LYS A 34 11.69 5.35 -0.54
C LYS A 34 10.58 5.65 -1.53
N VAL A 35 10.09 4.63 -2.24
CA VAL A 35 8.95 4.79 -3.14
C VAL A 35 7.71 5.23 -2.36
N GLY A 36 7.43 4.59 -1.24
CA GLY A 36 6.29 4.95 -0.38
C GLY A 36 6.37 6.38 0.13
N LEU A 37 7.54 6.81 0.57
CA LEU A 37 7.74 8.18 1.04
C LEU A 37 7.53 9.20 -0.09
N LYS A 38 7.98 8.87 -1.29
CA LYS A 38 7.75 9.72 -2.46
C LYS A 38 6.27 9.83 -2.82
N LEU A 39 5.56 8.71 -2.78
CA LEU A 39 4.11 8.70 -3.01
C LEU A 39 3.38 9.53 -1.95
N ARG A 40 3.80 9.44 -0.71
CA ARG A 40 3.22 10.23 0.38
C ARG A 40 3.44 11.73 0.16
N GLU A 41 4.62 12.11 -0.31
CA GLU A 41 4.91 13.51 -0.65
C GLU A 41 3.99 14.01 -1.76
N VAL A 42 3.80 13.21 -2.82
CA VAL A 42 2.90 13.56 -3.92
C VAL A 42 1.45 13.65 -3.42
N SER A 43 1.07 12.84 -2.45
CA SER A 43 -0.30 12.83 -1.93
C SER A 43 -0.69 14.12 -1.20
N LYS A 44 0.27 14.97 -0.87
CA LYS A 44 -0.02 16.26 -0.26
C LYS A 44 -0.69 17.24 -1.22
N SER A 45 -0.48 17.06 -2.51
CA SER A 45 -1.06 17.94 -3.53
C SER A 45 -2.04 17.23 -4.46
N SER A 46 -2.08 15.91 -4.44
CA SER A 46 -2.95 15.11 -5.30
C SER A 46 -3.46 13.90 -4.54
N GLN A 47 -4.61 13.37 -4.94
CA GLN A 47 -5.06 12.10 -4.41
C GLN A 47 -4.24 10.99 -5.06
N VAL A 48 -3.63 10.13 -4.25
CA VAL A 48 -2.82 9.02 -4.75
C VAL A 48 -3.50 7.71 -4.39
N LEU A 49 -3.75 6.89 -5.40
CA LEU A 49 -4.23 5.52 -5.25
C LEU A 49 -3.10 4.58 -5.68
N CYS A 50 -2.67 3.72 -4.78
CA CYS A 50 -1.56 2.82 -5.05
C CYS A 50 -1.97 1.38 -4.76
N VAL A 51 -1.74 0.49 -5.72
CA VAL A 51 -1.91 -0.95 -5.53
C VAL A 51 -0.55 -1.56 -5.29
N THR A 52 -0.37 -2.20 -4.14
CA THR A 52 0.95 -2.69 -3.73
C THR A 52 0.84 -4.00 -2.95
N HIS A 53 1.89 -4.79 -3.01
CA HIS A 53 2.10 -5.98 -2.18
C HIS A 53 3.20 -5.75 -1.13
N GLN A 54 3.70 -4.52 -1.00
CA GLN A 54 4.79 -4.20 -0.08
C GLN A 54 4.24 -3.56 1.19
N ALA A 55 4.56 -4.17 2.33
CA ALA A 55 4.13 -3.66 3.63
C ALA A 55 4.66 -2.24 3.88
N GLN A 56 5.88 -1.95 3.45
CA GLN A 56 6.51 -0.65 3.62
C GLN A 56 5.72 0.47 2.95
N ILE A 57 5.14 0.18 1.77
CA ILE A 57 4.33 1.16 1.05
C ILE A 57 2.94 1.26 1.67
N ALA A 58 2.31 0.13 1.95
CA ALA A 58 0.97 0.10 2.53
C ALA A 58 0.91 0.78 3.90
N ALA A 59 1.96 0.64 4.72
CA ALA A 59 2.01 1.26 6.04
C ALA A 59 2.06 2.79 5.98
N LEU A 60 2.53 3.35 4.87
CA LEU A 60 2.63 4.80 4.67
C LEU A 60 1.30 5.45 4.25
N ALA A 61 0.32 4.65 3.86
CA ALA A 61 -0.96 5.17 3.37
C ALA A 61 -1.79 5.77 4.51
N ASP A 62 -2.55 6.81 4.18
CA ASP A 62 -3.53 7.37 5.12
C ASP A 62 -4.71 6.43 5.29
N PHE A 63 -5.10 5.76 4.20
CA PHE A 63 -6.18 4.79 4.18
C PHE A 63 -5.71 3.51 3.49
N HIS A 64 -6.08 2.38 4.06
CA HIS A 64 -5.69 1.08 3.53
C HIS A 64 -6.95 0.28 3.21
N TYR A 65 -7.11 -0.06 1.94
CA TYR A 65 -8.21 -0.90 1.46
C TYR A 65 -7.70 -2.28 1.12
N LEU A 66 -8.38 -3.29 1.60
CA LEU A 66 -8.07 -4.68 1.27
C LEU A 66 -8.95 -5.10 0.10
N ILE A 67 -8.30 -5.60 -0.96
CA ILE A 67 -8.99 -6.10 -2.14
C ILE A 67 -8.96 -7.61 -2.11
N ARG A 68 -10.12 -8.25 -2.12
CA ARG A 68 -10.25 -9.69 -2.16
C ARG A 68 -11.06 -10.12 -3.35
N LYS A 69 -10.62 -11.19 -3.99
CA LYS A 69 -11.36 -11.86 -5.05
C LYS A 69 -11.96 -13.14 -4.48
N GLN A 70 -13.25 -13.31 -4.69
CA GLN A 70 -13.98 -14.52 -4.28
C GLN A 70 -14.62 -15.15 -5.51
N VAL A 71 -14.53 -16.48 -5.59
CA VAL A 71 -15.21 -17.24 -6.64
C VAL A 71 -16.42 -17.93 -6.01
N GLU A 72 -17.59 -17.61 -6.51
CA GLU A 72 -18.84 -18.14 -6.01
C GLU A 72 -19.74 -18.49 -7.19
N LYS A 73 -20.18 -19.75 -7.27
CA LYS A 73 -21.02 -20.27 -8.36
C LYS A 73 -20.45 -19.97 -9.76
N GLY A 74 -19.14 -20.14 -9.93
CA GLY A 74 -18.46 -19.91 -11.19
C GLY A 74 -18.25 -18.45 -11.56
N ARG A 75 -18.62 -17.53 -10.68
CA ARG A 75 -18.39 -16.09 -10.88
C ARG A 75 -17.35 -15.57 -9.93
N THR A 76 -16.54 -14.61 -10.41
CA THR A 76 -15.55 -13.93 -9.60
C THR A 76 -16.10 -12.60 -9.12
N PHE A 77 -16.10 -12.41 -7.81
CA PHE A 77 -16.48 -11.15 -7.18
C PHE A 77 -15.27 -10.49 -6.56
N THR A 78 -15.18 -9.19 -6.68
CA THR A 78 -14.15 -8.41 -6.04
C THR A 78 -14.76 -7.59 -4.92
N ASN A 79 -14.25 -7.77 -3.70
CA ASN A 79 -14.65 -6.99 -2.54
C ASN A 79 -13.54 -6.05 -2.14
N VAL A 80 -13.91 -4.82 -1.78
CA VAL A 80 -12.99 -3.79 -1.30
C VAL A 80 -13.45 -3.37 0.09
N THR A 81 -12.57 -3.51 1.06
CA THR A 81 -12.88 -3.21 2.47
C THR A 81 -11.88 -2.20 3.00
N LEU A 82 -12.39 -1.11 3.58
CA LEU A 82 -11.54 -0.18 4.31
C LEU A 82 -11.14 -0.80 5.65
N LEU A 83 -9.84 -0.88 5.91
CA LEU A 83 -9.31 -1.46 7.14
C LEU A 83 -9.17 -0.42 8.24
N ASP A 84 -9.54 -0.81 9.47
CA ASP A 84 -9.21 -0.03 10.66
C ASP A 84 -7.77 -0.34 11.08
N HIS A 85 -7.33 0.22 12.22
CA HIS A 85 -5.97 0.02 12.70
C HIS A 85 -5.63 -1.47 12.89
N ASN A 86 -6.51 -2.22 13.53
CA ASN A 86 -6.29 -3.65 13.77
C ASN A 86 -6.29 -4.44 12.45
N GLY A 87 -7.18 -4.10 11.54
CA GLY A 87 -7.23 -4.73 10.22
C GLY A 87 -5.96 -4.44 9.42
N ARG A 88 -5.45 -3.22 9.50
CA ARG A 88 -4.19 -2.83 8.85
C ARG A 88 -3.01 -3.62 9.40
N ALA A 89 -2.90 -3.69 10.74
CA ALA A 89 -1.82 -4.45 11.37
C ALA A 89 -1.87 -5.93 10.96
N GLY A 90 -3.05 -6.51 10.95
CA GLY A 90 -3.24 -7.90 10.51
C GLY A 90 -2.84 -8.13 9.05
N GLU A 91 -3.25 -7.25 8.17
CA GLU A 91 -2.92 -7.38 6.74
C GLU A 91 -1.42 -7.15 6.49
N LEU A 92 -0.81 -6.17 7.14
CA LEU A 92 0.64 -5.96 7.04
C LEU A 92 1.39 -7.17 7.56
N ALA A 93 0.95 -7.74 8.66
CA ALA A 93 1.57 -8.95 9.23
C ALA A 93 1.46 -10.13 8.27
N ARG A 94 0.33 -10.27 7.57
CA ARG A 94 0.14 -11.30 6.55
C ARG A 94 1.12 -11.10 5.39
N ILE A 95 1.31 -9.89 4.93
CA ILE A 95 2.26 -9.57 3.86
C ILE A 95 3.70 -9.90 4.30
N ILE A 96 4.05 -9.55 5.53
CA ILE A 96 5.39 -9.77 6.07
C ILE A 96 5.64 -11.26 6.34
N GLY A 97 4.70 -11.93 6.99
CA GLY A 97 4.87 -13.29 7.46
C GLY A 97 4.41 -14.39 6.51
N GLY A 98 3.76 -14.03 5.42
CA GLY A 98 3.21 -15.00 4.48
C GLY A 98 1.95 -15.67 5.01
N VAL A 99 1.87 -16.99 4.85
CA VAL A 99 0.65 -17.75 5.19
C VAL A 99 0.35 -17.72 6.70
N ASP A 100 1.40 -17.81 7.53
CA ASP A 100 1.25 -17.82 8.98
C ASP A 100 1.59 -16.46 9.56
N ILE A 101 0.62 -15.88 10.28
CA ILE A 101 0.83 -14.62 10.99
C ILE A 101 1.43 -14.94 12.35
N THR A 102 2.66 -14.53 12.56
CA THR A 102 3.36 -14.71 13.84
C THR A 102 3.24 -13.47 14.72
N ASP A 103 3.49 -13.63 16.01
CA ASP A 103 3.55 -12.48 16.94
C ASP A 103 4.63 -11.49 16.51
N ALA A 104 5.76 -11.97 16.02
CA ALA A 104 6.84 -11.14 15.53
C ALA A 104 6.40 -10.29 14.32
N ALA A 105 5.65 -10.88 13.39
CA ALA A 105 5.11 -10.19 12.24
C ALA A 105 4.10 -9.11 12.66
N LEU A 106 3.24 -9.41 13.61
CA LEU A 106 2.29 -8.42 14.15
C LEU A 106 2.99 -7.26 14.85
N LYS A 107 4.01 -7.54 15.65
CA LYS A 107 4.80 -6.49 16.30
C LYS A 107 5.51 -5.60 15.28
N HIS A 108 6.05 -6.21 14.24
CA HIS A 108 6.70 -5.45 13.17
C HIS A 108 5.69 -4.57 12.43
N ALA A 109 4.51 -5.11 12.13
CA ALA A 109 3.44 -4.36 11.47
C ALA A 109 3.00 -3.16 12.32
N GLU A 110 2.79 -3.36 13.62
CA GLU A 110 2.43 -2.28 14.54
C GLU A 110 3.51 -1.22 14.60
N SER A 111 4.78 -1.63 14.64
CA SER A 111 5.92 -0.74 14.64
C SER A 111 5.96 0.14 13.38
N MET A 112 5.69 -0.45 12.22
CA MET A 112 5.63 0.29 10.96
C MET A 112 4.50 1.32 10.94
N LEU A 113 3.32 0.94 11.42
CA LEU A 113 2.18 1.85 11.49
C LEU A 113 2.46 3.01 12.44
N GLU A 114 3.07 2.72 13.58
CA GLU A 114 3.45 3.76 14.54
C GLU A 114 4.48 4.71 13.95
N LYS A 115 5.50 4.18 13.27
CA LYS A 115 6.58 4.97 12.67
C LYS A 115 6.05 5.98 11.64
N TYR A 116 5.10 5.57 10.80
CA TYR A 116 4.68 6.38 9.66
C TYR A 116 3.41 7.21 9.88
N ASN A 117 2.61 6.89 10.91
CA ASN A 117 1.30 7.52 11.10
C ASN A 117 1.18 8.30 12.40
N ASN A 118 2.30 8.63 13.00
CA ASN A 118 2.36 9.51 14.16
C ASN A 118 2.80 10.91 13.79
#